data_37b8d9a0ac8bfa0e9c112922dbecd0f1
#
_entry.id   37b8d9a0ac8bfa0e9c112922dbecd0f1
#
_cell.length_a   1.000
_cell.length_b   1.000
_cell.length_c   1.000
_cell.angle_alpha   90.00
_cell.angle_beta   90.00
_cell.angle_gamma   90.00
#
_symmetry.space_group_name_H-M   'P 1'
#
loop_
_entity.id
_entity.type
_entity.pdbx_description
1 polymer ?
#
loop_
_entity_poly.entity_id
_entity_poly.type
_entity_poly.pdbx_seq_one_letter_code
_entity_poly.pdbx_strand_id
1 'polypeptide(L)'
;MEKIELKDAFAEFKNQKNIDRATMMGVLEDVFRTQIIKTYGSADNFDIIINIDKGDCEIYWNREVVEEVEDPNTEIAIDDPALDDDYELGETFAKKIELKDFGRRGILNIRQNLQGRIMDIEKANLYNKYVGKIGEIFTGEVYQTWAKEVLILDEDGNELRLPKSEQIPGEHFKKNDTVRAIIKSVEMKNNTTPYIVLSRTSPEFLEKLFEQEVPEIFDGLITIKKVVRIPGERAKVAVESYDERIDPIGACIGVKGARIIGIVRELRNENIDVLQWSNNTHILIQRALNPAKISSIVVGGEDEKIKVYMLPDEVKKGIGKGGCNIKLAGMLVGKEIEVWRELPKEDDETAEEDVLLSEFDDVIEGWIIEKLQSIGCDTAKSVLACTPADIAKRADLEDETVEEIFDILRSEFEE
;
A
#
# COMPACT_ATOMS: atom_id res chain seq x y z
N MET A 1 54.18 0.51 -13.57
CA MET A 1 52.85 -0.07 -13.72
C MET A 1 51.97 0.11 -12.44
N GLU A 2 52.50 -0.11 -11.22
CA GLU A 2 51.73 -0.06 -9.98
C GLU A 2 51.20 1.32 -9.56
N LYS A 3 51.92 2.43 -9.88
CA LYS A 3 51.42 3.80 -9.68
C LYS A 3 50.25 4.18 -10.58
N ILE A 4 50.08 3.49 -11.70
CA ILE A 4 49.00 3.77 -12.67
C ILE A 4 47.69 3.17 -12.16
N GLU A 5 47.71 1.97 -11.62
CA GLU A 5 46.49 1.25 -11.16
C GLU A 5 45.78 1.93 -9.97
N LEU A 6 46.54 2.53 -9.03
CA LEU A 6 45.98 3.31 -7.93
C LEU A 6 45.50 4.69 -8.38
N LYS A 7 46.25 5.37 -9.27
CA LYS A 7 45.81 6.65 -9.85
C LYS A 7 44.51 6.50 -10.64
N ASP A 8 44.34 5.38 -11.34
CA ASP A 8 43.11 5.10 -12.07
C ASP A 8 41.94 4.85 -11.08
N ALA A 9 42.17 4.11 -10.00
CA ALA A 9 41.16 3.94 -8.96
C ALA A 9 40.79 5.26 -8.23
N PHE A 10 41.77 6.13 -7.97
CA PHE A 10 41.52 7.47 -7.44
C PHE A 10 40.79 8.38 -8.44
N ALA A 11 41.10 8.28 -9.74
CA ALA A 11 40.44 9.05 -10.78
C ALA A 11 38.98 8.59 -10.98
N GLU A 12 38.75 7.29 -10.96
CA GLU A 12 37.41 6.68 -10.98
C GLU A 12 36.60 7.15 -9.77
N PHE A 13 37.21 7.15 -8.57
CA PHE A 13 36.61 7.62 -7.34
C PHE A 13 36.26 9.12 -7.37
N LYS A 14 37.15 9.96 -7.90
CA LYS A 14 36.92 11.39 -8.06
C LYS A 14 35.80 11.75 -9.02
N ASN A 15 35.54 10.90 -10.01
CA ASN A 15 34.48 11.10 -11.01
C ASN A 15 33.09 10.69 -10.54
N GLN A 16 32.97 10.04 -9.38
CA GLN A 16 31.68 9.70 -8.80
C GLN A 16 31.00 10.94 -8.21
N LYS A 17 29.93 11.36 -8.85
CA LYS A 17 29.23 12.63 -8.59
C LYS A 17 28.47 12.69 -7.23
N ASN A 18 28.32 11.56 -6.53
CA ASN A 18 27.39 11.44 -5.39
C ASN A 18 28.06 11.21 -4.03
N ILE A 19 29.38 11.32 -3.93
CA ILE A 19 30.12 11.15 -2.67
C ILE A 19 30.79 12.48 -2.31
N ASP A 20 30.49 12.99 -1.11
CA ASP A 20 31.13 14.21 -0.62
C ASP A 20 32.61 13.96 -0.28
N ARG A 21 33.41 15.04 -0.33
CA ARG A 21 34.86 14.98 -0.15
C ARG A 21 35.27 14.45 1.23
N ALA A 22 34.53 14.79 2.28
CA ALA A 22 34.86 14.37 3.63
C ALA A 22 34.65 12.86 3.81
N THR A 23 33.54 12.32 3.31
CA THR A 23 33.28 10.87 3.28
C THR A 23 34.33 10.13 2.46
N MET A 24 34.73 10.70 1.33
CA MET A 24 35.78 10.14 0.47
C MET A 24 37.12 10.03 1.21
N MET A 25 37.53 11.08 1.93
CA MET A 25 38.75 11.06 2.74
C MET A 25 38.70 10.00 3.83
N GLY A 26 37.58 9.93 4.58
CA GLY A 26 37.40 8.94 5.62
C GLY A 26 37.50 7.50 5.12
N VAL A 27 36.88 7.20 3.96
CA VAL A 27 36.96 5.87 3.35
C VAL A 27 38.38 5.50 2.93
N LEU A 28 39.09 6.43 2.33
CA LEU A 28 40.48 6.19 1.93
C LEU A 28 41.37 5.95 3.17
N GLU A 29 41.24 6.77 4.21
CA GLU A 29 41.96 6.59 5.47
C GLU A 29 41.67 5.24 6.09
N ASP A 30 40.41 4.82 6.20
CA ASP A 30 40.00 3.52 6.76
C ASP A 30 40.61 2.33 5.98
N VAL A 31 40.61 2.41 4.65
CA VAL A 31 41.15 1.37 3.77
C VAL A 31 42.68 1.25 3.99
N PHE A 32 43.41 2.36 4.05
CA PHE A 32 44.84 2.34 4.32
C PHE A 32 45.14 1.88 5.74
N ARG A 33 44.42 2.36 6.76
CA ARG A 33 44.55 1.88 8.15
C ARG A 33 44.35 0.37 8.25
N THR A 34 43.30 -0.15 7.58
CA THR A 34 43.04 -1.61 7.55
C THR A 34 44.19 -2.39 6.94
N GLN A 35 44.81 -1.87 5.87
CA GLN A 35 45.95 -2.53 5.25
C GLN A 35 47.23 -2.43 6.11
N ILE A 36 47.45 -1.30 6.76
CA ILE A 36 48.58 -1.09 7.69
C ILE A 36 48.49 -2.08 8.86
N ILE A 37 47.32 -2.21 9.48
CA ILE A 37 47.08 -3.18 10.56
C ILE A 37 47.42 -4.61 10.10
N LYS A 38 46.98 -4.98 8.87
CA LYS A 38 47.30 -6.32 8.31
C LYS A 38 48.79 -6.55 8.08
N THR A 39 49.54 -5.49 7.77
CA THR A 39 50.96 -5.60 7.40
C THR A 39 51.89 -5.43 8.61
N TYR A 40 51.57 -4.49 9.50
CA TYR A 40 52.44 -4.07 10.62
C TYR A 40 51.85 -4.39 12.01
N GLY A 41 50.59 -4.86 12.10
CA GLY A 41 49.95 -5.25 13.36
C GLY A 41 49.14 -4.13 14.05
N SER A 42 49.58 -2.87 13.99
CA SER A 42 48.84 -1.68 14.45
C SER A 42 48.93 -0.54 13.44
N ALA A 43 48.03 0.43 13.58
CA ALA A 43 48.03 1.66 12.79
C ALA A 43 48.12 2.93 13.66
N ASP A 44 48.35 2.78 14.99
CA ASP A 44 48.26 3.90 15.94
C ASP A 44 49.42 4.90 15.74
N ASN A 45 50.55 4.41 15.30
CA ASN A 45 51.78 5.19 15.05
C ASN A 45 52.01 5.51 13.59
N PHE A 46 50.90 5.52 12.77
CA PHE A 46 50.96 5.87 11.35
C PHE A 46 50.16 7.12 11.08
N ASP A 47 50.75 8.08 10.35
CA ASP A 47 50.08 9.23 9.80
C ASP A 47 49.79 9.03 8.30
N ILE A 48 48.53 9.20 7.93
CA ILE A 48 48.07 9.02 6.58
C ILE A 48 47.63 10.37 6.04
N ILE A 49 48.36 10.92 5.08
CA ILE A 49 48.08 12.20 4.42
C ILE A 49 47.54 11.93 3.01
N ILE A 50 46.26 12.22 2.79
CA ILE A 50 45.60 11.97 1.52
C ILE A 50 45.34 13.29 0.78
N ASN A 51 45.82 13.39 -0.43
CA ASN A 51 45.55 14.51 -1.33
C ASN A 51 44.70 14.04 -2.51
N ILE A 52 43.38 14.21 -2.40
CA ILE A 52 42.44 13.78 -3.43
C ILE A 52 42.63 14.54 -4.74
N ASP A 53 43.00 15.82 -4.67
CA ASP A 53 43.14 16.67 -5.88
C ASP A 53 44.31 16.22 -6.75
N LYS A 54 45.39 15.78 -6.10
CA LYS A 54 46.57 15.25 -6.80
C LYS A 54 46.50 13.74 -7.04
N GLY A 55 45.54 13.03 -6.39
CA GLY A 55 45.45 11.58 -6.42
C GLY A 55 46.69 10.93 -5.77
N ASP A 56 47.19 11.52 -4.72
CA ASP A 56 48.40 11.06 -4.01
C ASP A 56 48.09 10.76 -2.51
N CYS A 57 48.80 9.78 -1.98
CA CYS A 57 48.71 9.39 -0.57
C CYS A 57 50.12 9.23 -0.03
N GLU A 58 50.38 9.90 1.09
CA GLU A 58 51.63 9.80 1.81
C GLU A 58 51.35 9.14 3.15
N ILE A 59 52.12 8.12 3.49
CA ILE A 59 52.02 7.36 4.74
C ILE A 59 53.31 7.48 5.45
N TYR A 60 53.26 7.94 6.69
CA TYR A 60 54.44 8.08 7.57
C TYR A 60 54.27 7.12 8.72
N TRP A 61 55.36 6.35 8.97
CA TRP A 61 55.45 5.46 10.10
C TRP A 61 56.31 6.13 11.16
N ASN A 62 55.69 6.55 12.25
CA ASN A 62 56.31 7.26 13.34
C ASN A 62 56.83 6.25 14.38
N ARG A 63 58.13 6.29 14.67
CA ARG A 63 58.78 5.45 15.68
C ARG A 63 59.67 6.30 16.55
N GLU A 64 59.71 5.98 17.85
CA GLU A 64 60.58 6.66 18.80
C GLU A 64 61.99 6.09 18.76
N VAL A 65 63.01 6.96 18.77
CA VAL A 65 64.41 6.55 18.78
C VAL A 65 64.83 6.15 20.18
N VAL A 66 65.24 4.89 20.37
CA VAL A 66 65.61 4.28 21.64
C VAL A 66 66.97 3.60 21.57
N GLU A 67 67.60 3.35 22.72
CA GLU A 67 68.85 2.58 22.76
C GLU A 67 68.65 1.08 22.55
N GLU A 68 67.60 0.51 23.20
CA GLU A 68 67.21 -0.88 23.08
C GLU A 68 65.72 -0.94 22.63
N VAL A 69 65.39 -1.65 21.54
CA VAL A 69 64.01 -1.77 20.98
C VAL A 69 63.26 -2.84 21.76
N GLU A 70 62.19 -2.45 22.47
CA GLU A 70 61.22 -3.36 23.06
C GLU A 70 60.14 -3.77 22.09
N ASP A 71 59.56 -2.79 21.36
CA ASP A 71 58.54 -3.03 20.30
C ASP A 71 59.00 -2.46 18.94
N PRO A 72 59.33 -3.33 17.98
CA PRO A 72 59.77 -2.89 16.65
C PRO A 72 58.75 -2.07 15.86
N ASN A 73 57.48 -2.05 16.29
CA ASN A 73 56.45 -1.28 15.62
C ASN A 73 56.42 0.18 16.06
N THR A 74 56.79 0.46 17.33
CA THR A 74 56.73 1.79 17.90
C THR A 74 58.12 2.42 18.09
N GLU A 75 59.18 1.61 18.09
CA GLU A 75 60.53 2.00 18.43
C GLU A 75 61.52 1.68 17.29
N ILE A 76 62.63 2.42 17.26
CA ILE A 76 63.74 2.19 16.35
C ILE A 76 65.07 2.42 17.11
N ALA A 77 66.04 1.52 16.92
CA ALA A 77 67.35 1.68 17.56
C ALA A 77 68.10 2.87 16.96
N ILE A 78 68.84 3.57 17.83
CA ILE A 78 69.68 4.71 17.41
C ILE A 78 70.76 4.31 16.37
N ASP A 79 71.19 3.04 16.40
CA ASP A 79 72.18 2.48 15.47
C ASP A 79 71.58 1.99 14.16
N ASP A 80 70.23 2.14 13.92
CA ASP A 80 69.58 1.67 12.71
C ASP A 80 70.07 2.46 11.48
N PRO A 81 70.55 1.81 10.43
CA PRO A 81 71.08 2.48 9.21
C PRO A 81 70.04 3.32 8.45
N ALA A 82 68.80 3.33 8.85
CA ALA A 82 67.74 4.16 8.29
C ALA A 82 67.66 5.55 8.95
N LEU A 83 68.35 5.75 10.09
CA LEU A 83 68.44 7.02 10.78
C LEU A 83 69.65 7.82 10.27
N ASP A 84 69.51 9.14 10.14
CA ASP A 84 70.59 10.04 9.90
C ASP A 84 71.31 10.37 11.23
N ASP A 85 72.58 10.76 11.18
CA ASP A 85 73.42 11.02 12.39
C ASP A 85 72.92 12.19 13.29
N ASP A 86 71.85 12.86 12.89
CA ASP A 86 71.28 14.04 13.55
C ASP A 86 70.16 13.74 14.55
N TYR A 87 69.73 12.47 14.71
CA TYR A 87 68.65 12.12 15.65
C TYR A 87 69.12 11.86 17.07
N GLU A 88 68.37 12.41 18.06
CA GLU A 88 68.60 12.19 19.48
C GLU A 88 67.63 11.15 20.06
N LEU A 89 68.05 10.57 21.24
CA LEU A 89 67.20 9.63 21.98
C LEU A 89 65.86 10.29 22.39
N GLY A 90 64.73 9.65 22.16
CA GLY A 90 63.39 10.15 22.46
C GLY A 90 62.76 10.99 21.36
N GLU A 91 63.47 11.22 20.26
CA GLU A 91 62.89 11.90 19.09
C GLU A 91 62.05 10.93 18.26
N THR A 92 61.06 11.48 17.51
CA THR A 92 60.21 10.70 16.63
C THR A 92 60.77 10.68 15.20
N PHE A 93 61.12 9.49 14.74
CA PHE A 93 61.53 9.25 13.37
C PHE A 93 60.32 8.90 12.49
N ALA A 94 60.01 9.74 11.52
CA ALA A 94 58.91 9.55 10.55
C ALA A 94 59.42 8.93 9.26
N LYS A 95 59.30 7.63 9.11
CA LYS A 95 59.67 6.91 7.89
C LYS A 95 58.53 6.98 6.87
N LYS A 96 58.80 7.55 5.68
CA LYS A 96 57.85 7.52 4.58
C LYS A 96 57.74 6.10 4.00
N ILE A 97 56.53 5.55 4.03
CA ILE A 97 56.19 4.25 3.47
C ILE A 97 55.69 4.45 2.04
N GLU A 98 56.28 3.74 1.11
CA GLU A 98 55.78 3.74 -0.28
C GLU A 98 54.80 2.63 -0.49
N LEU A 99 53.84 2.84 -1.40
CA LEU A 99 52.81 1.83 -1.74
C LEU A 99 53.41 0.47 -2.17
N LYS A 100 54.59 0.48 -2.74
CA LYS A 100 55.33 -0.76 -3.12
C LYS A 100 55.69 -1.63 -1.91
N ASP A 101 55.83 -1.03 -0.68
CA ASP A 101 56.24 -1.71 0.54
C ASP A 101 55.11 -2.66 1.03
N PHE A 102 53.86 -2.41 0.67
CA PHE A 102 52.74 -3.33 0.91
C PHE A 102 52.77 -4.58 -0.01
N GLY A 103 53.62 -4.59 -1.03
CA GLY A 103 53.72 -5.66 -2.00
C GLY A 103 52.44 -5.78 -2.91
N ARG A 104 52.50 -6.63 -3.91
CA ARG A 104 51.41 -6.78 -4.89
C ARG A 104 50.08 -7.19 -4.25
N ARG A 105 50.12 -8.09 -3.23
CA ARG A 105 48.90 -8.53 -2.55
C ARG A 105 48.26 -7.42 -1.72
N GLY A 106 49.08 -6.60 -1.06
CA GLY A 106 48.59 -5.46 -0.30
C GLY A 106 47.93 -4.41 -1.19
N ILE A 107 48.51 -4.09 -2.33
CA ILE A 107 47.94 -3.15 -3.30
C ILE A 107 46.61 -3.67 -3.87
N LEU A 108 46.51 -4.98 -4.21
CA LEU A 108 45.26 -5.58 -4.64
C LEU A 108 44.18 -5.56 -3.54
N ASN A 109 44.54 -5.81 -2.29
CA ASN A 109 43.63 -5.72 -1.16
C ASN A 109 43.10 -4.29 -0.96
N ILE A 110 43.98 -3.28 -1.01
CA ILE A 110 43.58 -1.87 -0.95
C ILE A 110 42.55 -1.54 -2.03
N ARG A 111 42.83 -1.92 -3.29
CA ARG A 111 41.92 -1.72 -4.42
C ARG A 111 40.56 -2.40 -4.21
N GLN A 112 40.55 -3.66 -3.81
CA GLN A 112 39.31 -4.42 -3.58
C GLN A 112 38.49 -3.86 -2.42
N ASN A 113 39.15 -3.50 -1.30
CA ASN A 113 38.49 -2.89 -0.16
C ASN A 113 37.93 -1.51 -0.53
N LEU A 114 38.66 -0.71 -1.31
CA LEU A 114 38.20 0.59 -1.77
C LEU A 114 36.94 0.44 -2.65
N GLN A 115 36.99 -0.45 -3.65
CA GLN A 115 35.82 -0.73 -4.51
C GLN A 115 34.62 -1.23 -3.69
N GLY A 116 34.83 -2.10 -2.72
CA GLY A 116 33.77 -2.57 -1.82
C GLY A 116 33.12 -1.44 -1.01
N ARG A 117 33.96 -0.56 -0.40
CA ARG A 117 33.47 0.58 0.37
C ARG A 117 32.69 1.60 -0.46
N ILE A 118 33.17 1.86 -1.69
CA ILE A 118 32.48 2.73 -2.64
C ILE A 118 31.09 2.16 -2.95
N MET A 119 31.02 0.87 -3.33
CA MET A 119 29.75 0.19 -3.58
C MET A 119 28.80 0.26 -2.39
N ASP A 120 29.31 0.11 -1.16
CA ASP A 120 28.47 0.18 0.04
C ASP A 120 27.91 1.60 0.26
N ILE A 121 28.69 2.64 -0.01
CA ILE A 121 28.22 4.03 0.06
C ILE A 121 27.19 4.32 -1.03
N GLU A 122 27.45 3.89 -2.26
CA GLU A 122 26.48 4.05 -3.36
C GLU A 122 25.15 3.39 -3.04
N LYS A 123 25.17 2.16 -2.49
CA LYS A 123 23.97 1.45 -2.03
C LYS A 123 23.25 2.22 -0.93
N ALA A 124 23.99 2.73 0.08
CA ALA A 124 23.42 3.50 1.17
C ALA A 124 22.79 4.81 0.67
N ASN A 125 23.46 5.52 -0.23
CA ASN A 125 22.95 6.74 -0.84
C ASN A 125 21.69 6.47 -1.67
N LEU A 126 21.70 5.39 -2.48
CA LEU A 126 20.54 4.96 -3.25
C LEU A 126 19.36 4.61 -2.33
N TYR A 127 19.61 3.86 -1.27
CA TYR A 127 18.60 3.53 -0.26
C TYR A 127 17.99 4.79 0.35
N ASN A 128 18.82 5.69 0.86
CA ASN A 128 18.38 6.94 1.48
C ASN A 128 17.61 7.85 0.51
N LYS A 129 18.05 7.93 -0.75
CA LYS A 129 17.37 8.69 -1.81
C LYS A 129 15.93 8.24 -2.01
N TYR A 130 15.68 6.93 -1.96
CA TYR A 130 14.36 6.37 -2.26
C TYR A 130 13.50 6.10 -1.03
N VAL A 131 14.08 5.85 0.15
CA VAL A 131 13.31 5.71 1.41
C VAL A 131 12.51 6.99 1.70
N GLY A 132 13.12 8.16 1.51
CA GLY A 132 12.43 9.44 1.68
C GLY A 132 11.32 9.72 0.65
N LYS A 133 11.26 8.93 -0.43
CA LYS A 133 10.29 9.07 -1.52
C LYS A 133 9.22 7.98 -1.55
N ILE A 134 9.17 7.14 -0.52
CA ILE A 134 8.10 6.13 -0.40
C ILE A 134 6.77 6.86 -0.35
N GLY A 135 5.81 6.43 -1.16
CA GLY A 135 4.51 7.07 -1.31
C GLY A 135 4.46 8.20 -2.35
N GLU A 136 5.58 8.55 -3.00
CA GLU A 136 5.59 9.53 -4.09
C GLU A 136 5.45 8.87 -5.46
N ILE A 137 4.88 9.62 -6.41
CA ILE A 137 4.83 9.18 -7.81
C ILE A 137 6.23 9.29 -8.43
N PHE A 138 6.65 8.18 -8.98
CA PHE A 138 7.85 8.06 -9.80
C PHE A 138 7.45 7.93 -11.27
N THR A 139 8.19 8.60 -12.14
CA THR A 139 8.07 8.48 -13.59
C THR A 139 9.42 8.07 -14.16
N GLY A 140 9.44 7.02 -14.97
CA GLY A 140 10.67 6.54 -15.60
C GLY A 140 10.40 5.78 -16.90
N GLU A 141 11.47 5.37 -17.56
CA GLU A 141 11.41 4.64 -18.82
C GLU A 141 11.66 3.14 -18.62
N VAL A 142 10.88 2.32 -19.32
CA VAL A 142 11.07 0.88 -19.33
C VAL A 142 12.35 0.53 -20.05
N TYR A 143 13.29 -0.04 -19.29
CA TYR A 143 14.55 -0.53 -19.84
C TYR A 143 14.42 -1.95 -20.39
N GLN A 144 13.82 -2.85 -19.58
CA GLN A 144 13.63 -4.25 -19.94
C GLN A 144 12.38 -4.83 -19.30
N THR A 145 11.71 -5.73 -20.04
CA THR A 145 10.56 -6.47 -19.56
C THR A 145 10.90 -7.94 -19.39
N TRP A 146 10.69 -8.46 -18.20
CA TRP A 146 10.84 -9.88 -17.88
C TRP A 146 9.48 -10.52 -17.60
N ALA A 147 9.42 -11.84 -17.55
CA ALA A 147 8.18 -12.55 -17.30
C ALA A 147 7.53 -12.22 -15.94
N LYS A 148 8.35 -11.92 -14.92
CA LYS A 148 7.90 -11.67 -13.55
C LYS A 148 7.86 -10.19 -13.16
N GLU A 149 8.63 -9.35 -13.82
CA GLU A 149 8.79 -7.93 -13.46
C GLU A 149 9.21 -7.09 -14.67
N VAL A 150 9.00 -5.80 -14.56
CA VAL A 150 9.48 -4.79 -15.51
C VAL A 150 10.55 -3.95 -14.82
N LEU A 151 11.68 -3.79 -15.48
CA LEU A 151 12.78 -2.95 -15.04
C LEU A 151 12.63 -1.55 -15.62
N ILE A 152 12.65 -0.54 -14.75
CA ILE A 152 12.48 0.86 -15.09
C ILE A 152 13.71 1.61 -14.62
N LEU A 153 14.23 2.52 -15.43
CA LEU A 153 15.35 3.36 -15.06
C LEU A 153 14.87 4.77 -14.68
N ASP A 154 15.53 5.34 -13.67
CA ASP A 154 15.42 6.77 -13.39
C ASP A 154 16.37 7.58 -14.30
N GLU A 155 16.37 8.91 -14.12
CA GLU A 155 17.23 9.84 -14.88
C GLU A 155 18.73 9.61 -14.63
N ASP A 156 19.08 9.04 -13.46
CA ASP A 156 20.47 8.74 -13.07
C ASP A 156 20.89 7.33 -13.50
N GLY A 157 20.00 6.53 -14.10
CA GLY A 157 20.25 5.16 -14.52
C GLY A 157 20.08 4.12 -13.41
N ASN A 158 19.44 4.48 -12.27
CA ASN A 158 19.17 3.52 -11.22
C ASN A 158 17.98 2.61 -11.60
N GLU A 159 18.08 1.35 -11.18
CA GLU A 159 17.09 0.32 -11.49
C GLU A 159 15.97 0.29 -10.46
N LEU A 160 14.74 0.50 -10.91
CA LEU A 160 13.52 0.32 -10.14
C LEU A 160 12.70 -0.81 -10.76
N ARG A 161 11.97 -1.55 -9.93
CA ARG A 161 11.29 -2.76 -10.36
C ARG A 161 9.79 -2.67 -10.14
N LEU A 162 9.04 -3.04 -11.18
CA LEU A 162 7.59 -3.16 -11.16
C LEU A 162 7.21 -4.63 -11.31
N PRO A 163 7.04 -5.38 -10.19
CA PRO A 163 6.65 -6.78 -10.21
C PRO A 163 5.30 -7.00 -10.89
N LYS A 164 5.07 -8.19 -11.45
CA LYS A 164 3.81 -8.53 -12.12
C LYS A 164 2.58 -8.40 -11.20
N SER A 165 2.74 -8.66 -9.91
CA SER A 165 1.69 -8.48 -8.89
C SER A 165 1.32 -7.02 -8.64
N GLU A 166 2.22 -6.10 -8.96
CA GLU A 166 2.03 -4.66 -8.78
C GLU A 166 1.67 -3.93 -10.10
N GLN A 167 1.47 -4.68 -11.19
CA GLN A 167 0.97 -4.17 -12.46
C GLN A 167 -0.55 -4.31 -12.50
N ILE A 168 -1.23 -3.35 -13.14
CA ILE A 168 -2.67 -3.45 -13.37
C ILE A 168 -2.93 -4.63 -14.32
N PRO A 169 -3.93 -5.49 -14.06
CA PRO A 169 -4.24 -6.61 -14.93
C PRO A 169 -4.44 -6.17 -16.39
N GLY A 170 -3.77 -6.89 -17.30
CA GLY A 170 -3.83 -6.57 -18.74
C GLY A 170 -2.89 -5.46 -19.21
N GLU A 171 -2.05 -4.89 -18.36
CA GLU A 171 -0.98 -3.98 -18.78
C GLU A 171 0.15 -4.75 -19.49
N HIS A 172 0.63 -4.15 -20.57
CA HIS A 172 1.77 -4.64 -21.32
C HIS A 172 2.71 -3.48 -21.60
N PHE A 173 3.91 -3.58 -21.09
CA PHE A 173 4.95 -2.57 -21.27
C PHE A 173 5.94 -3.02 -22.35
N LYS A 174 6.40 -2.06 -23.13
CA LYS A 174 7.46 -2.23 -24.11
C LYS A 174 8.67 -1.42 -23.71
N LYS A 175 9.83 -1.79 -24.22
CA LYS A 175 11.05 -1.01 -24.03
C LYS A 175 10.84 0.44 -24.50
N ASN A 176 11.31 1.40 -23.70
CA ASN A 176 11.20 2.86 -23.87
C ASN A 176 9.78 3.41 -23.64
N ASP A 177 8.83 2.61 -23.16
CA ASP A 177 7.55 3.16 -22.68
C ASP A 177 7.79 3.98 -21.41
N THR A 178 7.11 5.10 -21.28
CA THR A 178 7.10 5.88 -20.03
C THR A 178 6.08 5.28 -19.07
N VAL A 179 6.50 5.02 -17.83
CA VAL A 179 5.66 4.43 -16.78
C VAL A 179 5.62 5.37 -15.58
N ARG A 180 4.41 5.64 -15.10
CA ARG A 180 4.13 6.32 -13.84
C ARG A 180 3.70 5.28 -12.82
N ALA A 181 4.30 5.29 -11.65
CA ALA A 181 3.97 4.37 -10.55
C ALA A 181 4.32 5.01 -9.21
N ILE A 182 3.80 4.49 -8.12
CA ILE A 182 4.21 4.91 -6.78
C ILE A 182 5.38 4.06 -6.29
N ILE A 183 6.30 4.67 -5.55
CA ILE A 183 7.34 3.93 -4.83
C ILE A 183 6.69 3.28 -3.62
N LYS A 184 6.52 1.96 -3.67
CA LYS A 184 5.82 1.18 -2.63
C LYS A 184 6.72 0.84 -1.46
N SER A 185 7.90 0.33 -1.75
CA SER A 185 8.87 -0.06 -0.73
C SER A 185 10.29 -0.02 -1.26
N VAL A 186 11.23 0.14 -0.32
CA VAL A 186 12.66 0.05 -0.57
C VAL A 186 13.21 -0.98 0.40
N GLU A 187 13.71 -2.09 -0.12
CA GLU A 187 14.24 -3.20 0.66
C GLU A 187 15.74 -3.34 0.43
N MET A 188 16.50 -3.57 1.50
CA MET A 188 17.90 -3.91 1.42
C MET A 188 18.10 -5.31 2.00
N LYS A 189 18.41 -6.29 1.17
CA LYS A 189 18.67 -7.67 1.60
C LYS A 189 20.17 -7.93 1.59
N ASN A 190 20.74 -8.30 2.78
CA ASN A 190 22.10 -8.84 2.92
C ASN A 190 23.18 -8.02 2.16
N ASN A 191 23.22 -6.72 2.36
CA ASN A 191 24.21 -5.83 1.74
C ASN A 191 24.24 -5.83 0.19
N THR A 192 23.16 -6.26 -0.45
CA THR A 192 22.98 -6.19 -1.91
C THR A 192 22.50 -4.79 -2.33
N THR A 193 22.43 -4.54 -3.63
CA THR A 193 21.83 -3.31 -4.17
C THR A 193 20.39 -3.16 -3.66
N PRO A 194 19.94 -1.97 -3.21
CA PRO A 194 18.59 -1.74 -2.75
C PRO A 194 17.56 -2.18 -3.80
N TYR A 195 16.55 -2.91 -3.34
CA TYR A 195 15.44 -3.38 -4.17
C TYR A 195 14.28 -2.40 -4.03
N ILE A 196 14.09 -1.55 -5.05
CA ILE A 196 13.06 -0.51 -5.05
C ILE A 196 11.85 -1.04 -5.81
N VAL A 197 10.74 -1.20 -5.09
CA VAL A 197 9.48 -1.74 -5.62
C VAL A 197 8.54 -0.60 -5.99
N LEU A 198 8.13 -0.59 -7.23
CA LEU A 198 7.08 0.27 -7.75
C LEU A 198 5.73 -0.45 -7.73
N SER A 199 4.65 0.30 -7.57
CA SER A 199 3.29 -0.22 -7.64
C SER A 199 2.37 0.69 -8.45
N ARG A 200 1.51 0.06 -9.26
CA ARG A 200 0.39 0.70 -9.96
C ARG A 200 -0.95 0.19 -9.42
N THR A 201 -0.92 -0.83 -8.55
CA THR A 201 -2.11 -1.44 -7.93
C THR A 201 -2.46 -0.84 -6.57
N SER A 202 -1.51 -0.15 -5.91
CA SER A 202 -1.71 0.44 -4.60
C SER A 202 -2.81 1.51 -4.60
N PRO A 203 -3.64 1.58 -3.53
CA PRO A 203 -4.59 2.68 -3.33
C PRO A 203 -3.92 4.05 -3.29
N GLU A 204 -2.72 4.15 -2.68
CA GLU A 204 -1.97 5.40 -2.58
C GLU A 204 -1.57 5.95 -3.96
N PHE A 205 -1.41 5.08 -4.98
CA PHE A 205 -1.16 5.55 -6.34
C PHE A 205 -2.33 6.37 -6.87
N LEU A 206 -3.57 5.92 -6.62
CA LEU A 206 -4.77 6.66 -7.01
C LEU A 206 -4.92 7.96 -6.20
N GLU A 207 -4.60 7.95 -4.90
CA GLU A 207 -4.60 9.16 -4.06
C GLU A 207 -3.67 10.23 -4.62
N LYS A 208 -2.43 9.83 -4.95
CA LYS A 208 -1.43 10.75 -5.51
C LYS A 208 -1.79 11.26 -6.90
N LEU A 209 -2.48 10.46 -7.71
CA LEU A 209 -3.02 10.93 -8.99
C LEU A 209 -4.09 11.99 -8.79
N PHE A 210 -4.97 11.83 -7.79
CA PHE A 210 -5.95 12.87 -7.43
C PHE A 210 -5.28 14.13 -6.90
N GLU A 211 -4.26 14.04 -6.05
CA GLU A 211 -3.50 15.19 -5.57
C GLU A 211 -2.88 15.99 -6.72
N GLN A 212 -2.41 15.34 -7.78
CA GLN A 212 -1.83 16.02 -8.94
C GLN A 212 -2.86 16.69 -9.86
N GLU A 213 -4.04 16.06 -10.02
CA GLU A 213 -5.06 16.51 -10.97
C GLU A 213 -6.08 17.47 -10.35
N VAL A 214 -6.21 17.49 -9.01
CA VAL A 214 -7.23 18.26 -8.27
C VAL A 214 -6.53 19.26 -7.34
N PRO A 215 -6.43 20.53 -7.73
CA PRO A 215 -5.77 21.57 -6.93
C PRO A 215 -6.35 21.69 -5.53
N GLU A 216 -7.68 21.53 -5.37
CA GLU A 216 -8.37 21.64 -4.08
C GLU A 216 -7.95 20.53 -3.09
N ILE A 217 -7.46 19.39 -3.58
CA ILE A 217 -6.87 18.32 -2.76
C ILE A 217 -5.42 18.71 -2.40
N PHE A 218 -4.65 19.20 -3.38
CA PHE A 218 -3.29 19.67 -3.15
C PHE A 218 -3.21 20.79 -2.13
N ASP A 219 -4.16 21.74 -2.18
CA ASP A 219 -4.28 22.87 -1.25
C ASP A 219 -4.87 22.48 0.13
N GLY A 220 -5.27 21.20 0.31
CA GLY A 220 -5.83 20.69 1.56
C GLY A 220 -7.27 21.11 1.85
N LEU A 221 -7.98 21.72 0.89
CA LEU A 221 -9.40 22.09 1.02
C LEU A 221 -10.32 20.87 0.95
N ILE A 222 -9.90 19.85 0.20
CA ILE A 222 -10.56 18.56 0.11
C ILE A 222 -9.58 17.49 0.59
N THR A 223 -10.07 16.60 1.46
CA THR A 223 -9.27 15.48 1.97
C THR A 223 -9.82 14.15 1.44
N ILE A 224 -8.96 13.31 0.95
CA ILE A 224 -9.28 11.92 0.64
C ILE A 224 -9.25 11.13 1.96
N LYS A 225 -10.39 10.63 2.40
CA LYS A 225 -10.50 9.86 3.65
C LYS A 225 -10.16 8.39 3.46
N LYS A 226 -10.57 7.81 2.34
CA LYS A 226 -10.30 6.41 2.05
C LYS A 226 -10.41 6.13 0.57
N VAL A 227 -9.47 5.33 0.08
CA VAL A 227 -9.49 4.78 -1.28
C VAL A 227 -9.54 3.26 -1.19
N VAL A 228 -10.43 2.66 -1.94
CA VAL A 228 -10.50 1.21 -2.13
C VAL A 228 -10.63 0.92 -3.62
N ARG A 229 -9.87 -0.07 -4.11
CA ARG A 229 -9.86 -0.39 -5.53
C ARG A 229 -9.68 -1.87 -5.81
N ILE A 230 -10.22 -2.29 -6.93
CA ILE A 230 -9.90 -3.54 -7.61
C ILE A 230 -9.19 -3.10 -8.88
N PRO A 231 -7.84 -3.21 -8.92
CA PRO A 231 -7.02 -2.62 -9.98
C PRO A 231 -7.47 -3.05 -11.38
N GLY A 232 -7.67 -2.08 -12.28
CA GLY A 232 -8.11 -2.29 -13.65
C GLY A 232 -9.60 -2.54 -13.83
N GLU A 233 -10.38 -2.61 -12.75
CA GLU A 233 -11.84 -2.81 -12.82
C GLU A 233 -12.59 -1.59 -12.26
N ARG A 234 -12.49 -1.36 -10.97
CA ARG A 234 -13.22 -0.29 -10.30
C ARG A 234 -12.54 0.18 -9.01
N ALA A 235 -12.70 1.47 -8.72
CA ALA A 235 -12.28 2.08 -7.45
C ALA A 235 -13.40 2.92 -6.84
N LYS A 236 -13.37 3.10 -5.52
CA LYS A 236 -14.20 4.07 -4.79
C LYS A 236 -13.29 4.97 -3.98
N VAL A 237 -13.50 6.27 -4.12
CA VAL A 237 -12.74 7.33 -3.46
C VAL A 237 -13.69 8.14 -2.60
N ALA A 238 -13.52 8.07 -1.29
CA ALA A 238 -14.30 8.82 -0.32
C ALA A 238 -13.59 10.11 0.02
N VAL A 239 -14.22 11.24 -0.26
CA VAL A 239 -13.68 12.58 -0.11
C VAL A 239 -14.52 13.41 0.87
N GLU A 240 -13.89 14.33 1.57
CA GLU A 240 -14.53 15.27 2.49
C GLU A 240 -13.98 16.67 2.25
N SER A 241 -14.86 17.68 2.26
CA SER A 241 -14.45 19.08 2.28
C SER A 241 -14.70 19.68 3.66
N TYR A 242 -13.78 20.52 4.12
CA TYR A 242 -13.94 21.31 5.34
C TYR A 242 -14.69 22.61 5.09
N ASP A 243 -14.83 23.05 3.84
CA ASP A 243 -15.60 24.22 3.45
C ASP A 243 -16.93 23.78 2.83
N GLU A 244 -18.03 24.14 3.46
CA GLU A 244 -19.39 23.80 2.99
C GLU A 244 -19.73 24.37 1.60
N ARG A 245 -18.98 25.39 1.15
CA ARG A 245 -19.17 26.02 -0.17
C ARG A 245 -18.52 25.22 -1.30
N ILE A 246 -17.67 24.25 -0.98
CA ILE A 246 -16.96 23.43 -1.96
C ILE A 246 -17.67 22.08 -2.08
N ASP A 247 -18.16 21.75 -3.29
CA ASP A 247 -18.61 20.43 -3.62
C ASP A 247 -17.39 19.52 -3.86
N PRO A 248 -17.04 18.60 -2.92
CA PRO A 248 -15.86 17.78 -3.07
C PRO A 248 -15.95 16.77 -4.22
N ILE A 249 -17.15 16.32 -4.57
CA ILE A 249 -17.37 15.38 -5.68
C ILE A 249 -17.18 16.10 -7.00
N GLY A 250 -17.85 17.26 -7.16
CA GLY A 250 -17.77 18.08 -8.37
C GLY A 250 -16.35 18.56 -8.65
N ALA A 251 -15.59 18.94 -7.64
CA ALA A 251 -14.19 19.34 -7.75
C ALA A 251 -13.29 18.20 -8.24
N CYS A 252 -13.46 16.98 -7.69
CA CYS A 252 -12.69 15.81 -8.10
C CYS A 252 -13.03 15.34 -9.52
N ILE A 253 -14.29 15.43 -9.94
CA ILE A 253 -14.72 15.05 -11.28
C ILE A 253 -14.28 16.10 -12.31
N GLY A 254 -14.43 17.38 -11.96
CA GLY A 254 -14.16 18.49 -12.86
C GLY A 254 -15.25 18.73 -13.90
N VAL A 255 -15.16 19.85 -14.60
CA VAL A 255 -16.15 20.23 -15.64
C VAL A 255 -16.19 19.17 -16.74
N LYS A 256 -17.36 18.57 -16.96
CA LYS A 256 -17.58 17.46 -17.91
C LYS A 256 -16.65 16.28 -17.72
N GLY A 257 -16.16 16.06 -16.49
CA GLY A 257 -15.26 14.95 -16.18
C GLY A 257 -13.80 15.16 -16.59
N ALA A 258 -13.38 16.38 -16.90
CA ALA A 258 -12.05 16.65 -17.44
C ALA A 258 -10.91 16.16 -16.56
N ARG A 259 -11.03 16.29 -15.23
CA ARG A 259 -9.99 15.88 -14.27
C ARG A 259 -9.96 14.36 -14.11
N ILE A 260 -11.11 13.75 -13.82
CA ILE A 260 -11.19 12.30 -13.55
C ILE A 260 -10.86 11.45 -14.80
N ILE A 261 -11.15 11.94 -16.02
CA ILE A 261 -10.85 11.23 -17.27
C ILE A 261 -9.33 11.03 -17.43
N GLY A 262 -8.51 12.00 -17.03
CA GLY A 262 -7.04 11.87 -17.04
C GLY A 262 -6.59 10.70 -16.17
N ILE A 263 -7.11 10.62 -14.94
CA ILE A 263 -6.81 9.56 -13.98
C ILE A 263 -7.31 8.20 -14.49
N VAL A 264 -8.54 8.14 -14.99
CA VAL A 264 -9.14 6.91 -15.56
C VAL A 264 -8.28 6.34 -16.70
N ARG A 265 -7.78 7.21 -17.59
CA ARG A 265 -6.91 6.80 -18.71
C ARG A 265 -5.58 6.25 -18.21
N GLU A 266 -4.97 6.89 -17.21
CA GLU A 266 -3.73 6.43 -16.59
C GLU A 266 -3.90 5.02 -16.00
N LEU A 267 -5.06 4.73 -15.41
CA LEU A 267 -5.39 3.45 -14.78
C LEU A 267 -6.08 2.44 -15.72
N ARG A 268 -5.83 2.53 -17.04
CA ARG A 268 -6.38 1.62 -18.05
C ARG A 268 -7.90 1.51 -18.04
N ASN A 269 -8.59 2.65 -17.97
CA ASN A 269 -10.04 2.77 -17.93
C ASN A 269 -10.68 2.09 -16.71
N GLU A 270 -9.99 2.08 -15.56
CA GLU A 270 -10.57 1.73 -14.26
C GLU A 270 -11.72 2.70 -13.94
N ASN A 271 -12.91 2.17 -13.64
CA ASN A 271 -14.06 2.99 -13.26
C ASN A 271 -13.86 3.56 -11.86
N ILE A 272 -13.90 4.88 -11.70
CA ILE A 272 -13.69 5.55 -10.43
C ILE A 272 -14.99 6.19 -9.96
N ASP A 273 -15.50 5.72 -8.81
CA ASP A 273 -16.65 6.30 -8.13
C ASP A 273 -16.15 7.24 -7.03
N VAL A 274 -16.39 8.53 -7.16
CA VAL A 274 -16.13 9.51 -6.12
C VAL A 274 -17.38 9.69 -5.28
N LEU A 275 -17.24 9.60 -3.96
CA LEU A 275 -18.35 9.76 -3.03
C LEU A 275 -17.94 10.64 -1.84
N GLN A 276 -18.90 11.31 -1.24
CA GLN A 276 -18.67 12.12 -0.06
C GLN A 276 -18.59 11.22 1.18
N TRP A 277 -17.54 11.40 1.97
CA TRP A 277 -17.36 10.70 3.24
C TRP A 277 -18.48 11.06 4.24
N SER A 278 -18.79 10.14 5.12
CA SER A 278 -19.64 10.36 6.26
C SER A 278 -19.20 9.45 7.40
N ASN A 279 -19.18 10.00 8.62
CA ASN A 279 -18.93 9.20 9.83
C ASN A 279 -20.14 8.31 10.19
N ASN A 280 -21.33 8.60 9.63
CA ASN A 280 -22.49 7.74 9.76
C ASN A 280 -22.38 6.58 8.77
N THR A 281 -22.25 5.37 9.32
CA THR A 281 -22.10 4.13 8.56
C THR A 281 -23.27 3.89 7.59
N HIS A 282 -24.50 4.19 7.98
CA HIS A 282 -25.69 4.03 7.12
C HIS A 282 -25.60 4.91 5.87
N ILE A 283 -25.25 6.20 6.05
CA ILE A 283 -25.10 7.16 4.96
C ILE A 283 -23.93 6.75 4.06
N LEU A 284 -22.82 6.31 4.64
CA LEU A 284 -21.65 5.88 3.90
C LEU A 284 -21.96 4.66 3.02
N ILE A 285 -22.68 3.66 3.56
CA ILE A 285 -23.11 2.48 2.79
C ILE A 285 -24.05 2.88 1.65
N GLN A 286 -25.02 3.76 1.91
CA GLN A 286 -25.95 4.25 0.92
C GLN A 286 -25.23 4.93 -0.25
N ARG A 287 -24.24 5.78 0.06
CA ARG A 287 -23.40 6.45 -0.95
C ARG A 287 -22.49 5.47 -1.67
N ALA A 288 -21.93 4.50 -0.96
CA ALA A 288 -21.01 3.52 -1.52
C ALA A 288 -21.69 2.53 -2.48
N LEU A 289 -22.97 2.22 -2.29
CA LEU A 289 -23.74 1.31 -3.15
C LEU A 289 -24.49 2.01 -4.29
N ASN A 290 -24.42 3.36 -4.36
CA ASN A 290 -24.98 4.10 -5.50
C ASN A 290 -24.51 3.48 -6.83
N PRO A 291 -25.40 3.32 -7.87
CA PRO A 291 -26.77 3.87 -7.99
C PRO A 291 -27.90 2.97 -7.46
N ALA A 292 -27.59 1.89 -6.73
CA ALA A 292 -28.62 1.04 -6.17
C ALA A 292 -29.41 1.75 -5.06
N LYS A 293 -30.73 1.61 -5.08
CA LYS A 293 -31.60 2.10 -4.02
C LYS A 293 -31.68 1.05 -2.91
N ILE A 294 -31.43 1.49 -1.67
CA ILE A 294 -31.47 0.67 -0.48
C ILE A 294 -32.77 0.96 0.25
N SER A 295 -33.50 -0.10 0.63
CA SER A 295 -34.72 0.01 1.43
C SER A 295 -34.40 0.15 2.92
N SER A 296 -33.56 -0.74 3.44
CA SER A 296 -33.14 -0.70 4.84
C SER A 296 -31.72 -1.26 5.04
N ILE A 297 -31.05 -0.82 6.10
CA ILE A 297 -29.72 -1.24 6.47
C ILE A 297 -29.74 -1.66 7.94
N VAL A 298 -29.31 -2.88 8.22
CA VAL A 298 -29.14 -3.40 9.60
C VAL A 298 -27.65 -3.59 9.84
N VAL A 299 -27.10 -2.76 10.73
CA VAL A 299 -25.71 -2.84 11.16
C VAL A 299 -25.67 -3.68 12.43
N GLY A 300 -25.14 -4.89 12.33
CA GLY A 300 -24.93 -5.77 13.48
C GLY A 300 -23.77 -5.33 14.38
N GLY A 301 -23.49 -6.12 15.45
CA GLY A 301 -22.36 -5.90 16.36
C GLY A 301 -20.99 -5.83 15.68
N GLU A 302 -19.91 -5.72 16.47
CA GLU A 302 -18.54 -5.51 15.90
C GLU A 302 -18.10 -6.61 14.94
N ASP A 303 -18.46 -7.86 15.22
CA ASP A 303 -18.10 -9.05 14.41
C ASP A 303 -19.18 -9.47 13.39
N GLU A 304 -20.32 -8.79 13.36
CA GLU A 304 -21.41 -9.14 12.47
C GLU A 304 -21.35 -8.43 11.14
N LYS A 305 -21.78 -9.12 10.09
CA LYS A 305 -21.92 -8.58 8.74
C LYS A 305 -23.04 -7.54 8.68
N ILE A 306 -22.90 -6.59 7.78
CA ILE A 306 -23.94 -5.60 7.53
C ILE A 306 -24.96 -6.21 6.56
N LYS A 307 -26.24 -6.22 6.95
CA LYS A 307 -27.33 -6.66 6.08
C LYS A 307 -27.98 -5.46 5.40
N VAL A 308 -28.02 -5.48 4.09
CA VAL A 308 -28.62 -4.42 3.28
C VAL A 308 -29.80 -5.01 2.50
N TYR A 309 -30.98 -4.46 2.73
CA TYR A 309 -32.21 -4.89 2.07
C TYR A 309 -32.49 -4.00 0.86
N MET A 310 -32.80 -4.64 -0.27
CA MET A 310 -33.06 -3.98 -1.56
C MET A 310 -34.19 -4.67 -2.32
N LEU A 311 -34.92 -3.90 -3.10
CA LEU A 311 -35.87 -4.47 -4.05
C LEU A 311 -35.14 -5.37 -5.06
N PRO A 312 -35.81 -6.41 -5.61
CA PRO A 312 -35.21 -7.37 -6.52
C PRO A 312 -34.50 -6.75 -7.73
N ASP A 313 -35.04 -5.66 -8.27
CA ASP A 313 -34.48 -4.94 -9.42
C ASP A 313 -33.21 -4.17 -9.11
N GLU A 314 -33.05 -3.74 -7.86
CA GLU A 314 -31.88 -3.00 -7.39
C GLU A 314 -30.71 -3.89 -6.96
N VAL A 315 -30.98 -5.16 -6.61
CA VAL A 315 -29.97 -6.13 -6.14
C VAL A 315 -28.82 -6.28 -7.15
N LYS A 316 -29.13 -6.36 -8.44
CA LYS A 316 -28.11 -6.47 -9.49
C LYS A 316 -27.19 -5.25 -9.55
N LYS A 317 -27.74 -4.05 -9.32
CA LYS A 317 -26.97 -2.79 -9.27
C LYS A 317 -26.13 -2.72 -8.00
N GLY A 318 -26.68 -3.11 -6.86
CA GLY A 318 -25.98 -3.14 -5.56
C GLY A 318 -24.79 -4.10 -5.56
N ILE A 319 -24.95 -5.31 -6.09
CA ILE A 319 -23.87 -6.30 -6.19
C ILE A 319 -22.84 -5.85 -7.24
N GLY A 320 -23.30 -5.37 -8.41
CA GLY A 320 -22.44 -5.00 -9.52
C GLY A 320 -21.87 -6.19 -10.28
N LYS A 321 -21.16 -5.92 -11.37
CA LYS A 321 -20.53 -6.94 -12.20
C LYS A 321 -19.48 -7.70 -11.38
N GLY A 322 -19.61 -9.04 -11.31
CA GLY A 322 -18.66 -9.87 -10.55
C GLY A 322 -18.60 -9.58 -9.04
N GLY A 323 -19.61 -8.89 -8.47
CA GLY A 323 -19.61 -8.52 -7.06
C GLY A 323 -18.71 -7.33 -6.70
N CYS A 324 -18.14 -6.63 -7.69
CA CYS A 324 -17.19 -5.54 -7.45
C CYS A 324 -17.77 -4.42 -6.58
N ASN A 325 -19.04 -4.04 -6.81
CA ASN A 325 -19.63 -2.89 -6.11
C ASN A 325 -19.80 -3.16 -4.61
N ILE A 326 -20.38 -4.32 -4.27
CA ILE A 326 -20.58 -4.72 -2.87
C ILE A 326 -19.25 -4.97 -2.15
N LYS A 327 -18.28 -5.61 -2.83
CA LYS A 327 -16.95 -5.86 -2.28
C LYS A 327 -16.23 -4.56 -1.95
N LEU A 328 -16.23 -3.59 -2.88
CA LEU A 328 -15.63 -2.28 -2.65
C LEU A 328 -16.34 -1.49 -1.55
N ALA A 329 -17.69 -1.56 -1.50
CA ALA A 329 -18.45 -0.94 -0.42
C ALA A 329 -18.07 -1.54 0.95
N GLY A 330 -17.95 -2.86 1.04
CA GLY A 330 -17.49 -3.55 2.25
C GLY A 330 -16.08 -3.14 2.66
N MET A 331 -15.13 -3.09 1.71
CA MET A 331 -13.76 -2.61 1.96
C MET A 331 -13.74 -1.15 2.44
N LEU A 332 -14.61 -0.30 1.89
CA LEU A 332 -14.71 1.10 2.26
C LEU A 332 -15.19 1.26 3.70
N VAL A 333 -16.24 0.53 4.09
CA VAL A 333 -16.84 0.57 5.44
C VAL A 333 -15.99 -0.23 6.45
N GLY A 334 -15.20 -1.21 5.98
CA GLY A 334 -14.38 -2.08 6.83
C GLY A 334 -15.14 -3.30 7.37
N LYS A 335 -16.34 -3.57 6.86
CA LYS A 335 -17.17 -4.74 7.23
C LYS A 335 -17.74 -5.41 5.98
N GLU A 336 -17.96 -6.71 6.05
CA GLU A 336 -18.61 -7.45 4.96
C GLU A 336 -20.08 -7.04 4.85
N ILE A 337 -20.55 -6.81 3.62
CA ILE A 337 -21.93 -6.43 3.34
C ILE A 337 -22.64 -7.60 2.67
N GLU A 338 -23.79 -7.99 3.21
CA GLU A 338 -24.70 -8.98 2.62
C GLU A 338 -25.95 -8.29 2.07
N VAL A 339 -26.32 -8.63 0.85
CA VAL A 339 -27.53 -8.10 0.22
C VAL A 339 -28.66 -9.10 0.35
N TRP A 340 -29.76 -8.64 0.95
CA TRP A 340 -31.00 -9.36 1.11
C TRP A 340 -32.06 -8.76 0.20
N ARG A 341 -32.88 -9.63 -0.40
CA ARG A 341 -34.01 -9.18 -1.20
C ARG A 341 -35.16 -8.84 -0.29
N GLU A 342 -35.66 -7.64 -0.38
CA GLU A 342 -36.94 -7.27 0.19
C GLU A 342 -38.01 -7.65 -0.84
N LEU A 343 -38.92 -8.54 -0.49
CA LEU A 343 -40.11 -8.75 -1.30
C LEU A 343 -40.90 -7.44 -1.28
N PRO A 344 -41.41 -6.94 -2.43
CA PRO A 344 -42.34 -5.83 -2.41
C PRO A 344 -43.41 -6.20 -1.37
N LYS A 345 -43.60 -5.34 -0.36
CA LYS A 345 -44.93 -5.35 0.28
C LYS A 345 -45.87 -5.09 -0.88
N GLU A 346 -46.70 -6.05 -1.21
CA GLU A 346 -47.88 -5.75 -2.02
C GLU A 346 -48.53 -4.59 -1.28
N ASP A 347 -48.46 -3.40 -1.86
CA ASP A 347 -49.27 -2.26 -1.45
C ASP A 347 -50.68 -2.70 -1.72
N ASP A 348 -51.26 -3.37 -0.75
CA ASP A 348 -52.66 -3.71 -0.70
C ASP A 348 -53.44 -2.41 -0.43
N GLU A 349 -53.43 -1.50 -1.45
CA GLU A 349 -54.34 -0.34 -1.45
C GLU A 349 -55.80 -0.77 -1.52
N THR A 350 -56.06 -2.10 -1.47
CA THR A 350 -57.39 -2.71 -1.39
C THR A 350 -57.45 -3.73 -0.21
N ALA A 351 -56.60 -3.63 0.75
CA ALA A 351 -56.77 -4.41 1.99
C ALA A 351 -57.93 -3.79 2.74
N GLU A 352 -59.15 -4.28 2.45
CA GLU A 352 -60.19 -4.34 3.49
C GLU A 352 -59.53 -4.87 4.75
N GLU A 353 -59.73 -4.20 5.87
CA GLU A 353 -59.10 -4.58 7.18
C GLU A 353 -59.37 -6.04 7.43
N ASP A 354 -58.32 -6.86 7.58
CA ASP A 354 -58.45 -8.26 7.91
C ASP A 354 -58.70 -8.35 9.42
N VAL A 355 -59.77 -9.01 9.83
CA VAL A 355 -60.22 -9.06 11.18
C VAL A 355 -59.65 -10.33 11.87
N LEU A 356 -59.12 -10.18 13.04
CA LEU A 356 -58.61 -11.32 13.82
C LEU A 356 -59.76 -12.22 14.28
N LEU A 357 -59.62 -13.55 14.21
CA LEU A 357 -60.63 -14.49 14.66
C LEU A 357 -60.96 -14.29 16.14
N SER A 358 -60.06 -13.72 16.93
CA SER A 358 -60.33 -13.38 18.33
C SER A 358 -61.39 -12.30 18.57
N GLU A 359 -61.72 -11.52 17.51
CA GLU A 359 -62.77 -10.49 17.58
C GLU A 359 -64.18 -11.08 17.37
N PHE A 360 -64.26 -12.31 16.94
CA PHE A 360 -65.53 -13.06 16.76
C PHE A 360 -65.88 -13.95 17.98
N ASP A 361 -65.25 -13.76 19.15
CA ASP A 361 -65.44 -14.54 20.36
C ASP A 361 -66.88 -14.48 20.89
N ASP A 362 -67.65 -13.40 20.50
CA ASP A 362 -69.06 -13.26 20.85
C ASP A 362 -70.00 -14.08 19.94
N VAL A 363 -69.52 -14.50 18.73
CA VAL A 363 -70.37 -15.14 17.69
C VAL A 363 -69.89 -16.55 17.35
N ILE A 364 -68.57 -16.82 17.49
CA ILE A 364 -67.94 -18.12 17.25
C ILE A 364 -67.44 -18.67 18.61
N GLU A 365 -67.82 -19.90 18.93
CA GLU A 365 -67.36 -20.51 20.20
C GLU A 365 -65.81 -20.58 20.30
N GLY A 366 -65.23 -20.14 21.44
CA GLY A 366 -63.80 -19.99 21.61
C GLY A 366 -62.95 -21.24 21.32
N TRP A 367 -63.47 -22.44 21.57
CA TRP A 367 -62.80 -23.70 21.22
C TRP A 367 -62.68 -23.92 19.69
N ILE A 368 -63.59 -23.37 18.89
CA ILE A 368 -63.53 -23.40 17.41
C ILE A 368 -62.43 -22.45 16.95
N ILE A 369 -62.36 -21.25 17.53
CA ILE A 369 -61.28 -20.27 17.25
C ILE A 369 -59.91 -20.88 17.54
N GLU A 370 -59.74 -21.55 18.71
CA GLU A 370 -58.50 -22.24 19.06
C GLU A 370 -58.13 -23.34 18.06
N LYS A 371 -59.10 -24.11 17.57
CA LYS A 371 -58.90 -25.12 16.51
C LYS A 371 -58.47 -24.48 15.18
N LEU A 372 -59.12 -23.41 14.76
CA LEU A 372 -58.75 -22.66 13.53
C LEU A 372 -57.35 -22.05 13.61
N GLN A 373 -56.99 -21.50 14.77
CA GLN A 373 -55.64 -20.98 15.01
C GLN A 373 -54.58 -22.10 15.03
N SER A 374 -54.95 -23.29 15.57
CA SER A 374 -54.01 -24.44 15.59
C SER A 374 -53.62 -24.94 14.19
N ILE A 375 -54.45 -24.72 13.18
CA ILE A 375 -54.19 -25.06 11.78
C ILE A 375 -53.55 -23.92 10.98
N GLY A 376 -53.25 -22.76 11.66
CA GLY A 376 -52.60 -21.61 11.06
C GLY A 376 -53.50 -20.57 10.45
N CYS A 377 -54.82 -20.55 10.80
CA CYS A 377 -55.74 -19.54 10.41
C CYS A 377 -56.02 -18.60 11.60
N ASP A 378 -55.30 -17.45 11.65
CA ASP A 378 -55.40 -16.47 12.73
C ASP A 378 -56.40 -15.33 12.41
N THR A 379 -56.80 -15.18 11.15
CA THR A 379 -57.64 -14.09 10.67
C THR A 379 -58.84 -14.61 9.84
N ALA A 380 -59.90 -13.81 9.74
CA ALA A 380 -61.11 -14.14 9.01
C ALA A 380 -60.83 -14.42 7.54
N LYS A 381 -59.98 -13.59 6.86
CA LYS A 381 -59.57 -13.83 5.47
C LYS A 381 -58.75 -15.10 5.29
N SER A 382 -57.93 -15.47 6.29
CA SER A 382 -57.16 -16.71 6.21
C SER A 382 -58.05 -17.96 6.22
N VAL A 383 -59.18 -17.92 6.91
CA VAL A 383 -60.19 -18.96 6.90
C VAL A 383 -60.94 -18.97 5.57
N LEU A 384 -61.41 -17.81 5.09
CA LEU A 384 -62.15 -17.67 3.82
C LEU A 384 -61.29 -18.01 2.61
N ALA A 385 -59.96 -17.92 2.66
CA ALA A 385 -59.05 -18.34 1.63
C ALA A 385 -58.91 -19.87 1.47
N CYS A 386 -59.34 -20.63 2.49
CA CYS A 386 -59.34 -22.07 2.49
C CYS A 386 -60.69 -22.61 1.97
N THR A 387 -60.72 -23.85 1.48
CA THR A 387 -62.02 -24.50 1.15
C THR A 387 -62.66 -25.05 2.44
N PRO A 388 -64.02 -25.00 2.54
CA PRO A 388 -64.73 -25.56 3.71
C PRO A 388 -64.35 -27.01 4.00
N ALA A 389 -64.19 -27.84 2.98
CA ALA A 389 -63.79 -29.24 3.13
C ALA A 389 -62.35 -29.42 3.69
N ASP A 390 -61.42 -28.49 3.39
CA ASP A 390 -60.06 -28.50 3.94
C ASP A 390 -60.07 -28.09 5.43
N ILE A 391 -60.87 -27.09 5.78
CA ILE A 391 -61.05 -26.65 7.18
C ILE A 391 -61.67 -27.76 8.00
N ALA A 392 -62.80 -28.37 7.56
CA ALA A 392 -63.47 -29.47 8.26
C ALA A 392 -62.46 -30.62 8.57
N LYS A 393 -61.67 -30.99 7.56
CA LYS A 393 -60.73 -32.10 7.71
C LYS A 393 -59.52 -31.76 8.58
N ARG A 394 -58.98 -30.52 8.51
CA ARG A 394 -57.75 -30.11 9.26
C ARG A 394 -58.04 -29.70 10.69
N ALA A 395 -59.16 -29.04 10.92
CA ALA A 395 -59.60 -28.61 12.22
C ALA A 395 -60.44 -29.66 12.95
N ASP A 396 -60.74 -30.79 12.30
CA ASP A 396 -61.62 -31.85 12.84
C ASP A 396 -62.94 -31.28 13.35
N LEU A 397 -63.64 -30.55 12.43
CA LEU A 397 -64.93 -29.90 12.61
C LEU A 397 -65.98 -30.57 11.71
N GLU A 398 -67.26 -30.55 12.13
CA GLU A 398 -68.35 -31.02 11.31
C GLU A 398 -68.63 -30.06 10.14
N ASP A 399 -68.98 -30.57 8.97
CA ASP A 399 -69.19 -29.78 7.74
C ASP A 399 -70.22 -28.66 7.93
N GLU A 400 -71.30 -28.93 8.70
CA GLU A 400 -72.36 -27.94 9.02
C GLU A 400 -71.80 -26.79 9.86
N THR A 401 -70.92 -27.04 10.81
CA THR A 401 -70.26 -26.01 11.65
C THR A 401 -69.34 -25.15 10.83
N VAL A 402 -68.60 -25.75 9.91
CA VAL A 402 -67.69 -24.99 9.02
C VAL A 402 -68.43 -24.07 8.05
N GLU A 403 -69.60 -24.51 7.51
CA GLU A 403 -70.47 -23.70 6.69
C GLU A 403 -71.03 -22.50 7.47
N GLU A 404 -71.46 -22.68 8.72
CA GLU A 404 -71.91 -21.57 9.57
C GLU A 404 -70.81 -20.57 9.87
N ILE A 405 -69.57 -21.01 10.10
CA ILE A 405 -68.43 -20.13 10.31
C ILE A 405 -68.13 -19.32 9.02
N PHE A 406 -68.13 -19.96 7.89
CA PHE A 406 -67.93 -19.26 6.59
C PHE A 406 -68.99 -18.20 6.35
N ASP A 407 -70.25 -18.46 6.70
CA ASP A 407 -71.36 -17.52 6.55
C ASP A 407 -71.23 -16.33 7.49
N ILE A 408 -70.81 -16.57 8.74
CA ILE A 408 -70.53 -15.54 9.76
C ILE A 408 -69.38 -14.64 9.26
N LEU A 409 -68.25 -15.24 8.88
CA LEU A 409 -67.07 -14.50 8.45
C LEU A 409 -67.30 -13.73 7.09
N ARG A 410 -68.14 -14.26 6.19
CA ARG A 410 -68.51 -13.54 4.96
C ARG A 410 -69.41 -12.34 5.22
N SER A 411 -70.32 -12.44 6.20
CA SER A 411 -71.22 -11.34 6.54
C SER A 411 -70.49 -10.09 7.03
N GLU A 412 -69.30 -10.23 7.58
CA GLU A 412 -68.47 -9.12 8.04
C GLU A 412 -67.81 -8.34 6.86
N PHE A 413 -67.63 -9.01 5.73
CA PHE A 413 -67.01 -8.39 4.55
C PHE A 413 -68.05 -8.02 3.44
N GLU A 414 -69.35 -8.25 3.65
CA GLU A 414 -70.44 -7.89 2.73
C GLU A 414 -71.14 -6.56 3.10
N GLU A 415 -70.63 -5.83 4.16
CA GLU A 415 -71.06 -4.44 4.41
C GLU A 415 -70.03 -3.50 3.70
#